data_ff757c7fc5923198409dcce6c3361199
#
_entry.id   ff757c7fc5923198409dcce6c3361199
#
_cell.length_a   1.000
_cell.length_b   1.000
_cell.length_c   1.000
_cell.angle_alpha   90.00
_cell.angle_beta   90.00
_cell.angle_gamma   90.00
#
_symmetry.space_group_name_H-M   'P 1'
#
loop_
_entity.id
_entity.type
_entity.pdbx_description
1 polymer ?
#
loop_
_entity_poly.entity_id
_entity_poly.type
_entity_poly.pdbx_seq_one_letter_code
_entity_poly.pdbx_strand_id
1 'polypeptide(L)'
;MNIRPPAVAGSFYDKSPETLQCQLDSWLIPTTDENKIIRAVVVPHAGYVYSGKVAAQAYRYLKSQADTIKRVILIGPSHRYFFQGCAIP
;
A
#
# COMPACT_ATOMS: atom_id res chain seq x y z
N MET A 1 13.27 20.11 -3.18
CA MET A 1 12.62 18.77 -2.99
C MET A 1 12.06 18.31 -4.32
N ASN A 2 12.42 17.12 -4.73
CA ASN A 2 11.86 16.54 -5.94
C ASN A 2 10.55 15.82 -5.60
N ILE A 3 9.47 16.22 -6.25
CA ILE A 3 8.16 15.61 -6.07
C ILE A 3 7.85 14.78 -7.32
N ARG A 4 7.60 13.49 -7.13
CA ARG A 4 7.14 12.62 -8.20
C ARG A 4 5.61 12.62 -8.19
N PRO A 5 4.95 13.05 -9.26
CA PRO A 5 3.49 13.00 -9.32
C PRO A 5 2.99 11.55 -9.42
N PRO A 6 1.74 11.28 -9.01
CA PRO A 6 1.15 9.95 -9.14
C PRO A 6 1.11 9.51 -10.61
N ALA A 7 1.65 8.33 -10.88
CA ALA A 7 1.75 7.82 -12.25
C ALA A 7 0.50 7.09 -12.72
N VAL A 8 -0.29 6.52 -11.80
CA VAL A 8 -1.38 5.59 -12.11
C VAL A 8 -2.71 5.96 -11.45
N ALA A 9 -2.83 7.20 -10.96
CA ALA A 9 -4.08 7.71 -10.42
C ALA A 9 -5.16 7.73 -11.50
N GLY A 10 -6.34 7.20 -11.19
CA GLY A 10 -7.44 7.06 -12.13
C GLY A 10 -7.43 5.76 -12.92
N SER A 11 -6.30 5.04 -12.95
CA SER A 11 -6.22 3.73 -13.61
C SER A 11 -6.06 2.57 -12.62
N PHE A 12 -5.18 2.69 -11.64
CA PHE A 12 -4.96 1.65 -10.63
C PHE A 12 -5.73 1.92 -9.34
N TYR A 13 -6.04 3.17 -9.07
CA TYR A 13 -6.84 3.61 -7.93
C TYR A 13 -7.57 4.89 -8.31
N ASP A 14 -8.60 5.25 -7.54
CA ASP A 14 -9.38 6.46 -7.82
C ASP A 14 -8.49 7.70 -7.69
N LYS A 15 -8.63 8.62 -8.65
CA LYS A 15 -7.87 9.87 -8.64
C LYS A 15 -8.45 10.91 -7.69
N SER A 16 -9.71 10.76 -7.27
CA SER A 16 -10.33 11.64 -6.28
C SER A 16 -9.84 11.30 -4.89
N PRO A 17 -9.16 12.21 -4.18
CA PRO A 17 -8.70 11.94 -2.81
C PRO A 17 -9.83 11.55 -1.87
N GLU A 18 -11.00 12.17 -1.99
CA GLU A 18 -12.15 11.91 -1.14
C GLU A 18 -12.69 10.50 -1.35
N THR A 19 -12.86 10.10 -2.62
CA THR A 19 -13.36 8.77 -2.97
C THR A 19 -12.36 7.70 -2.55
N LEU A 20 -11.07 7.94 -2.79
CA LEU A 20 -10.00 7.03 -2.41
C LEU A 20 -9.94 6.86 -0.89
N GLN A 21 -10.06 7.95 -0.13
CA GLN A 21 -10.08 7.91 1.33
C GLN A 21 -11.24 7.09 1.85
N CYS A 22 -12.45 7.31 1.33
CA CYS A 22 -13.63 6.54 1.72
C CYS A 22 -13.45 5.04 1.43
N GLN A 23 -12.90 4.70 0.28
CA GLN A 23 -12.64 3.31 -0.10
C GLN A 23 -11.65 2.65 0.87
N LEU A 24 -10.54 3.32 1.15
CA LEU A 24 -9.52 2.81 2.07
C LEU A 24 -10.05 2.69 3.49
N ASP A 25 -10.82 3.65 3.96
CA ASP A 25 -11.43 3.60 5.29
C ASP A 25 -12.39 2.42 5.44
N SER A 26 -13.11 2.08 4.37
CA SER A 26 -14.02 0.93 4.38
C SER A 26 -13.27 -0.40 4.41
N TRP A 27 -12.05 -0.46 3.90
CA TRP A 27 -11.25 -1.68 3.82
C TRP A 27 -10.28 -1.86 5.00
N LEU A 28 -9.73 -0.76 5.51
CA LEU A 28 -8.73 -0.76 6.57
C LEU A 28 -9.39 -0.75 7.96
N ILE A 29 -10.33 -1.62 8.18
CA ILE A 29 -11.01 -1.78 9.46
C ILE A 29 -10.03 -2.42 10.45
N PRO A 30 -9.87 -1.86 11.67
CA PRO A 30 -8.99 -2.43 12.68
C PRO A 30 -9.34 -3.89 12.99
N THR A 31 -8.30 -4.70 13.24
CA THR A 31 -8.49 -6.09 13.63
C THR A 31 -8.59 -6.19 15.14
N THR A 32 -9.19 -7.28 15.63
CA THR A 32 -9.22 -7.58 17.06
C THR A 32 -7.92 -8.17 17.58
N ASP A 33 -6.99 -8.52 16.68
CA ASP A 33 -5.70 -9.14 17.03
C ASP A 33 -4.63 -8.05 17.15
N GLU A 34 -4.75 -7.25 18.21
CA GLU A 34 -3.88 -6.08 18.44
C GLU A 34 -2.52 -6.44 19.06
N ASN A 35 -2.31 -7.71 19.42
CA ASN A 35 -1.12 -8.14 20.13
C ASN A 35 0.05 -8.53 19.21
N LYS A 36 -0.14 -8.50 17.92
CA LYS A 36 0.90 -8.87 16.96
C LYS A 36 1.72 -7.65 16.54
N ILE A 37 3.03 -7.77 16.66
CA ILE A 37 3.96 -6.81 16.08
C ILE A 37 4.29 -7.28 14.67
N ILE A 38 3.82 -6.53 13.68
CA ILE A 38 4.06 -6.84 12.27
C ILE A 38 5.34 -6.15 11.83
N ARG A 39 6.25 -6.91 11.25
CA ARG A 39 7.54 -6.41 10.74
C ARG A 39 7.61 -6.37 9.23
N ALA A 40 6.82 -7.21 8.57
CA ALA A 40 6.78 -7.27 7.11
C ALA A 40 5.42 -7.78 6.65
N VAL A 41 4.99 -7.33 5.49
CA VAL A 41 3.79 -7.84 4.82
C VAL A 41 4.10 -8.09 3.36
N VAL A 42 3.49 -9.13 2.80
CA VAL A 42 3.53 -9.41 1.37
C VAL A 42 2.10 -9.30 0.86
N VAL A 43 1.89 -8.45 -0.12
CA VAL A 43 0.56 -8.13 -0.62
C VAL A 43 0.53 -8.15 -2.14
N PRO A 44 -0.64 -8.45 -2.74
CA PRO A 44 -0.80 -8.31 -4.18
C PRO A 44 -0.73 -6.84 -4.60
N HIS A 45 -0.35 -6.58 -5.85
CA HIS A 45 -0.08 -5.23 -6.35
C HIS A 45 -0.74 -4.92 -7.70
N ALA A 46 -1.84 -5.56 -8.01
CA ALA A 46 -2.68 -5.17 -9.14
C ALA A 46 -3.46 -3.88 -8.82
N GLY A 47 -4.21 -3.37 -9.77
CA GLY A 47 -5.10 -2.24 -9.50
C GLY A 47 -6.07 -2.53 -8.37
N TYR A 48 -6.56 -1.50 -7.70
CA TYR A 48 -7.40 -1.64 -6.50
C TYR A 48 -8.66 -2.47 -6.74
N VAL A 49 -9.26 -2.37 -7.93
CA VAL A 49 -10.45 -3.16 -8.25
C VAL A 49 -10.18 -4.67 -8.23
N TYR A 50 -8.94 -5.09 -8.47
CA TYR A 50 -8.56 -6.50 -8.49
C TYR A 50 -7.98 -6.99 -7.18
N SER A 51 -7.12 -6.22 -6.54
CA SER A 51 -6.34 -6.70 -5.40
C SER A 51 -6.30 -5.77 -4.19
N GLY A 52 -6.88 -4.58 -4.28
CA GLY A 52 -6.81 -3.60 -3.20
C GLY A 52 -7.45 -4.10 -1.90
N LYS A 53 -8.61 -4.72 -2.00
CA LYS A 53 -9.31 -5.26 -0.84
C LYS A 53 -8.53 -6.40 -0.16
N VAL A 54 -7.88 -7.24 -0.95
CA VAL A 54 -7.03 -8.33 -0.43
C VAL A 54 -5.78 -7.75 0.23
N ALA A 55 -5.12 -6.77 -0.41
CA ALA A 55 -3.97 -6.09 0.19
C ALA A 55 -4.34 -5.43 1.53
N ALA A 56 -5.52 -4.83 1.60
CA ALA A 56 -6.01 -4.19 2.82
C ALA A 56 -6.17 -5.18 3.99
N GLN A 57 -6.42 -6.46 3.72
CA GLN A 57 -6.49 -7.49 4.76
C GLN A 57 -5.15 -7.62 5.51
N ALA A 58 -4.03 -7.39 4.85
CA ALA A 58 -2.73 -7.38 5.51
C ALA A 58 -2.41 -6.01 6.12
N TYR A 59 -2.63 -4.93 5.38
CA TYR A 59 -2.30 -3.59 5.85
C TYR A 59 -3.08 -3.16 7.09
N ARG A 60 -4.31 -3.65 7.28
CA ARG A 60 -5.11 -3.28 8.45
C ARG A 60 -4.46 -3.68 9.77
N TYR A 61 -3.60 -4.70 9.78
CA TYR A 61 -2.84 -5.09 10.97
C TYR A 61 -1.80 -4.04 11.40
N LEU A 62 -1.37 -3.18 10.48
CA LEU A 62 -0.41 -2.12 10.77
C LEU A 62 -1.06 -0.90 11.42
N LYS A 63 -2.38 -0.81 11.42
CA LYS A 63 -3.10 0.38 11.88
C LYS A 63 -2.83 0.68 13.35
N SER A 64 -2.79 -0.35 14.19
CA SER A 64 -2.48 -0.22 15.63
C SER A 64 -1.02 0.21 15.88
N GLN A 65 -0.14 0.04 14.92
CA GLN A 65 1.28 0.35 15.01
C GLN A 65 1.68 1.62 14.26
N ALA A 66 0.72 2.32 13.67
CA ALA A 66 0.98 3.45 12.79
C ALA A 66 1.85 4.52 13.46
N ASP A 67 1.60 4.81 14.74
CA ASP A 67 2.33 5.83 15.49
C ASP A 67 3.77 5.41 15.82
N THR A 68 4.06 4.13 15.84
CA THR A 68 5.39 3.62 16.16
C THR A 68 6.25 3.34 14.94
N ILE A 69 5.64 3.17 13.77
CA ILE A 69 6.37 2.93 12.52
C ILE A 69 7.03 4.23 12.06
N LYS A 70 8.36 4.21 11.96
CA LYS A 70 9.15 5.38 11.56
C LYS A 70 9.68 5.27 10.13
N ARG A 71 9.82 4.05 9.61
CA ARG A 71 10.31 3.81 8.25
C ARG A 71 9.55 2.69 7.61
N VAL A 72 9.29 2.84 6.32
CA VAL A 72 8.67 1.80 5.49
C VAL A 72 9.57 1.58 4.28
N ILE A 73 9.93 0.33 4.03
CA ILE A 73 10.68 -0.05 2.84
C ILE A 73 9.71 -0.81 1.94
N LEU A 74 9.50 -0.29 0.74
CA LEU A 74 8.66 -0.91 -0.27
C LEU A 74 9.55 -1.61 -1.29
N ILE A 75 9.29 -2.89 -1.54
CA ILE A 75 10.00 -3.68 -2.54
C ILE A 75 8.97 -4.22 -3.52
N GLY A 76 9.18 -3.97 -4.79
CA GLY A 76 8.29 -4.44 -5.83
C GLY A 76 9.06 -4.82 -7.09
N PRO A 77 8.43 -5.59 -8.00
CA PRO A 77 9.08 -5.98 -9.25
C PRO A 77 9.11 -4.84 -10.26
N SER A 78 10.07 -4.90 -11.17
CA SER A 78 10.07 -4.07 -12.37
C SER A 78 9.24 -4.76 -13.45
N HIS A 79 8.26 -4.06 -14.01
CA HIS A 79 7.37 -4.61 -15.05
C HIS A 79 7.79 -4.23 -16.47
N ARG A 80 8.62 -3.20 -16.63
CA ARG A 80 8.90 -2.61 -17.93
C ARG A 80 10.37 -2.63 -18.31
N TYR A 81 11.26 -2.64 -17.33
CA TYR A 81 12.70 -2.56 -17.57
C TYR A 81 13.39 -3.73 -16.90
N PHE A 82 14.30 -4.36 -17.66
CA PHE A 82 15.18 -5.38 -17.11
C PHE A 82 16.45 -4.70 -16.58
N PHE A 83 16.82 -5.02 -15.34
CA PHE A 83 18.08 -4.60 -14.75
C PHE A 83 18.46 -5.58 -13.63
N GLN A 84 19.74 -5.55 -13.25
CA GLN A 84 20.21 -6.32 -12.10
C GLN A 84 20.29 -5.43 -10.86
N GLY A 85 20.03 -6.00 -9.69
CA GLY A 85 20.05 -5.29 -8.43
C GLY A 85 18.76 -4.54 -8.14
N CYS A 86 18.88 -3.40 -7.47
CA CYS A 86 17.75 -2.57 -7.05
C CYS A 86 17.83 -1.19 -7.68
N ALA A 87 16.70 -0.60 -7.96
CA ALA A 87 16.58 0.77 -8.42
C ALA A 87 15.58 1.53 -7.56
N ILE A 88 15.82 2.82 -7.40
CA ILE A 88 14.91 3.74 -6.71
C ILE A 88 14.22 4.59 -7.78
N PRO A 89 12.87 4.68 -7.74
CA PRO A 89 12.13 5.49 -8.69
C PRO A 89 12.38 6.98 -8.55
#